data_8a1486d51e479945dd46d279cd703d2d
#
_entry.id   8a1486d51e479945dd46d279cd703d2d
#
_cell.length_a   1.000
_cell.length_b   1.000
_cell.length_c   1.000
_cell.angle_alpha   90.00
_cell.angle_beta   90.00
_cell.angle_gamma   90.00
#
_symmetry.space_group_name_H-M   'P 1'
#
loop_
_entity.id
_entity.type
_entity.pdbx_description
1 polymer ?
#
loop_
_entity_poly.entity_id
_entity_poly.type
_entity_poly.pdbx_seq_one_letter_code
_entity_poly.pdbx_strand_id
1 'polypeptide(L)'
;MALAQQTARQESADPQLLALKVPPHSVEAEQSLLGALLLDNHAFDRVADLVGGDDFYRDDHRRIWRHIAKLVEAARPADMVTVSESIEASEDKDRTGGPAYLGALAQNTPSALNIRRYAELVRERSVQRRLAQVATEIAENALNPTGREIGLLLDEAESRIFQIAESGARLGQGLLEIKPVLARVFERIDHLYHRDNPSDVTGVPTGFIDLDRMTAGLQPGDLVIIAGRPSMGKTALALNIAEHVAVDNGLPVAIFSMEMSSTQLAMRMLGSISRVDQHKMRTGRLSDKEWGQLSEAMGKLHETPIYIDEAGALTALEVRARARRLKRQYSKLGLIVIDYLQLMAATAQGENRATEISEISRSLKAMSKELDVPVIALSQLNRAVDQRPDRRPVMSDLRESGAIEQDADVIMFIYREVVYKPDLPEEQRGLAEVVVGKQRNGPIGTVKLTFRGQHTRFENYQEPGSYS
;
A
#
# COMPACT_ATOMS: atom_id res chain seq x y z
N MET A 1 56.34 -1.53 -38.03
CA MET A 1 55.60 -2.31 -37.03
C MET A 1 54.32 -1.56 -36.74
N ALA A 2 53.23 -2.00 -37.34
CA ALA A 2 51.92 -1.40 -37.25
C ALA A 2 51.14 -2.13 -36.15
N LEU A 3 50.71 -1.42 -35.11
CA LEU A 3 49.75 -1.92 -34.12
C LEU A 3 48.37 -1.34 -34.45
N ALA A 4 47.51 -2.26 -34.81
CA ALA A 4 46.15 -1.99 -35.20
C ALA A 4 45.33 -1.44 -34.01
N GLN A 5 44.73 -0.29 -34.20
CA GLN A 5 43.66 0.23 -33.38
C GLN A 5 42.37 -0.45 -33.85
N GLN A 6 41.87 -1.41 -33.05
CA GLN A 6 40.50 -1.90 -33.17
C GLN A 6 39.58 -0.91 -32.44
N THR A 7 39.00 0.00 -33.20
CA THR A 7 37.84 0.79 -32.78
C THR A 7 36.61 -0.14 -32.76
N ALA A 8 36.10 -0.45 -31.60
CA ALA A 8 34.80 -1.06 -31.43
C ALA A 8 33.74 -0.12 -32.02
N ARG A 9 33.19 -0.46 -33.19
CA ARG A 9 31.95 0.11 -33.71
C ARG A 9 30.82 -0.27 -32.78
N GLN A 10 30.32 0.70 -32.03
CA GLN A 10 28.94 0.63 -31.52
C GLN A 10 28.04 0.60 -32.77
N GLU A 11 27.47 -0.55 -33.06
CA GLU A 11 26.38 -0.70 -34.01
C GLU A 11 25.20 0.11 -33.45
N SER A 12 24.99 1.31 -33.98
CA SER A 12 23.74 2.03 -33.88
C SER A 12 22.67 1.14 -34.55
N ALA A 13 21.79 0.54 -33.76
CA ALA A 13 20.69 -0.23 -34.27
C ALA A 13 19.88 0.63 -35.25
N ASP A 14 19.83 0.21 -36.51
CA ASP A 14 19.09 0.85 -37.57
C ASP A 14 17.61 0.98 -37.16
N PRO A 15 16.99 2.16 -37.20
CA PRO A 15 15.58 2.35 -36.89
C PRO A 15 14.64 1.44 -37.69
N GLN A 16 15.05 0.98 -38.88
CA GLN A 16 14.32 0.02 -39.68
C GLN A 16 14.40 -1.42 -39.14
N LEU A 17 15.46 -1.80 -38.40
CA LEU A 17 15.57 -3.07 -37.71
C LEU A 17 14.74 -3.12 -36.40
N LEU A 18 14.45 -1.97 -35.80
CA LEU A 18 13.52 -1.88 -34.67
C LEU A 18 12.06 -2.11 -35.08
N ALA A 19 11.69 -1.75 -36.32
CA ALA A 19 10.35 -2.00 -36.87
C ALA A 19 10.08 -3.48 -37.21
N LEU A 20 11.12 -4.33 -37.24
CA LEU A 20 11.04 -5.77 -37.51
C LEU A 20 11.11 -6.64 -36.24
N LYS A 21 11.07 -6.07 -35.06
CA LYS A 21 11.05 -6.87 -33.82
C LYS A 21 9.69 -7.52 -33.65
N VAL A 22 9.61 -8.78 -33.93
CA VAL A 22 8.42 -9.61 -33.66
C VAL A 22 8.16 -9.59 -32.15
N PRO A 23 6.92 -9.25 -31.70
CA PRO A 23 6.61 -9.22 -30.28
C PRO A 23 6.92 -10.55 -29.60
N PRO A 24 7.39 -10.57 -28.36
CA PRO A 24 7.68 -11.80 -27.61
C PRO A 24 6.47 -12.75 -27.58
N HIS A 25 6.63 -13.98 -28.04
CA HIS A 25 5.60 -15.02 -28.10
C HIS A 25 6.20 -16.43 -28.06
N SER A 26 5.36 -17.42 -27.82
CA SER A 26 5.66 -18.83 -28.03
C SER A 26 4.38 -19.52 -28.49
N VAL A 27 4.28 -19.66 -29.81
CA VAL A 27 3.11 -20.33 -30.47
C VAL A 27 3.01 -21.78 -30.00
N GLU A 28 4.14 -22.44 -29.80
CA GLU A 28 4.22 -23.82 -29.34
C GLU A 28 3.65 -23.98 -27.92
N ALA A 29 3.94 -23.04 -27.03
CA ALA A 29 3.38 -23.05 -25.67
C ALA A 29 1.87 -22.78 -25.67
N GLU A 30 1.41 -21.84 -26.52
CA GLU A 30 -0.01 -21.56 -26.68
C GLU A 30 -0.78 -22.76 -27.21
N GLN A 31 -0.24 -23.41 -28.26
CA GLN A 31 -0.82 -24.62 -28.84
C GLN A 31 -0.87 -25.78 -27.84
N SER A 32 0.23 -26.00 -27.11
CA SER A 32 0.31 -27.04 -26.10
C SER A 32 -0.65 -26.78 -24.92
N LEU A 33 -0.84 -25.52 -24.55
CA LEU A 33 -1.79 -25.12 -23.49
C LEU A 33 -3.24 -25.41 -23.93
N LEU A 34 -3.63 -24.93 -25.08
CA LEU A 34 -4.99 -25.15 -25.64
C LEU A 34 -5.28 -26.63 -25.90
N GLY A 35 -4.33 -27.33 -26.50
CA GLY A 35 -4.49 -28.76 -26.76
C GLY A 35 -4.58 -29.58 -25.48
N ALA A 36 -3.84 -29.25 -24.45
CA ALA A 36 -3.96 -29.90 -23.15
C ALA A 36 -5.36 -29.72 -22.52
N LEU A 37 -5.97 -28.54 -22.67
CA LEU A 37 -7.33 -28.26 -22.19
C LEU A 37 -8.41 -29.01 -22.97
N LEU A 38 -8.21 -29.18 -24.29
CA LEU A 38 -9.11 -29.97 -25.13
C LEU A 38 -9.08 -31.47 -24.77
N LEU A 39 -7.95 -31.96 -24.22
CA LEU A 39 -7.77 -33.35 -23.79
C LEU A 39 -8.22 -33.57 -22.34
N ASP A 40 -8.03 -32.61 -21.46
CA ASP A 40 -8.35 -32.71 -20.03
C ASP A 40 -8.89 -31.36 -19.50
N ASN A 41 -10.20 -31.27 -19.34
CA ASN A 41 -10.84 -30.04 -18.85
C ASN A 41 -10.55 -29.77 -17.36
N HIS A 42 -10.26 -30.79 -16.55
CA HIS A 42 -9.88 -30.58 -15.12
C HIS A 42 -8.56 -29.83 -14.99
N ALA A 43 -7.74 -29.84 -16.04
CA ALA A 43 -6.53 -29.06 -16.08
C ALA A 43 -6.77 -27.54 -16.17
N PHE A 44 -8.00 -27.08 -16.50
CA PHE A 44 -8.36 -25.65 -16.54
C PHE A 44 -8.20 -25.00 -15.16
N ASP A 45 -8.64 -25.65 -14.11
CA ASP A 45 -8.53 -25.13 -12.73
C ASP A 45 -7.08 -24.89 -12.29
N ARG A 46 -6.12 -25.55 -12.93
CA ARG A 46 -4.68 -25.44 -12.65
C ARG A 46 -4.02 -24.24 -13.33
N VAL A 47 -4.70 -23.59 -14.27
CA VAL A 47 -4.14 -22.53 -15.12
C VAL A 47 -5.03 -21.30 -15.24
N ALA A 48 -6.29 -21.37 -14.83
CA ALA A 48 -7.25 -20.27 -14.92
C ALA A 48 -6.84 -19.02 -14.12
N ASP A 49 -6.07 -19.21 -13.05
CA ASP A 49 -5.50 -18.13 -12.23
C ASP A 49 -4.19 -17.56 -12.83
N LEU A 50 -3.56 -18.25 -13.75
CA LEU A 50 -2.26 -17.87 -14.34
C LEU A 50 -2.41 -17.14 -15.68
N VAL A 51 -3.36 -17.55 -16.52
CA VAL A 51 -3.48 -17.08 -17.91
C VAL A 51 -4.92 -16.71 -18.21
N GLY A 52 -5.10 -15.58 -18.89
CA GLY A 52 -6.37 -15.15 -19.47
C GLY A 52 -6.32 -15.11 -21.00
N GLY A 53 -7.48 -14.90 -21.65
CA GLY A 53 -7.55 -14.81 -23.10
C GLY A 53 -6.61 -13.77 -23.70
N ASP A 54 -6.41 -12.65 -23.04
CA ASP A 54 -5.56 -11.55 -23.52
C ASP A 54 -4.05 -11.83 -23.42
N ASP A 55 -3.66 -12.93 -22.80
CA ASP A 55 -2.27 -13.34 -22.69
C ASP A 55 -1.76 -14.08 -23.94
N PHE A 56 -2.66 -14.55 -24.79
CA PHE A 56 -2.27 -15.19 -26.04
C PHE A 56 -1.83 -14.17 -27.10
N TYR A 57 -0.81 -14.52 -27.85
CA TYR A 57 -0.30 -13.72 -28.95
C TYR A 57 -1.21 -13.82 -30.18
N ARG A 58 -1.60 -15.06 -30.55
CA ARG A 58 -2.45 -15.31 -31.70
C ARG A 58 -3.92 -15.03 -31.41
N ASP A 59 -4.60 -14.34 -32.32
CA ASP A 59 -6.01 -13.99 -32.18
C ASP A 59 -6.93 -15.22 -32.20
N ASP A 60 -6.60 -16.21 -33.05
CA ASP A 60 -7.32 -17.49 -33.06
C ASP A 60 -7.22 -18.24 -31.72
N HIS A 61 -6.05 -18.24 -31.09
CA HIS A 61 -5.86 -18.84 -29.75
C HIS A 61 -6.63 -18.12 -28.66
N ARG A 62 -6.72 -16.77 -28.69
CA ARG A 62 -7.55 -15.97 -27.77
C ARG A 62 -9.01 -16.39 -27.86
N ARG A 63 -9.50 -16.58 -29.08
CA ARG A 63 -10.90 -16.99 -29.34
C ARG A 63 -11.15 -18.38 -28.82
N ILE A 64 -10.30 -19.34 -29.18
CA ILE A 64 -10.40 -20.73 -28.74
C ILE A 64 -10.40 -20.78 -27.20
N TRP A 65 -9.48 -20.07 -26.52
CA TRP A 65 -9.47 -19.98 -25.07
C TRP A 65 -10.80 -19.49 -24.50
N ARG A 66 -11.39 -18.41 -25.05
CA ARG A 66 -12.69 -17.88 -24.60
C ARG A 66 -13.80 -18.90 -24.71
N HIS A 67 -13.84 -19.68 -25.79
CA HIS A 67 -14.82 -20.74 -25.95
C HIS A 67 -14.62 -21.88 -24.95
N ILE A 68 -13.38 -22.30 -24.70
CA ILE A 68 -13.05 -23.29 -23.69
C ILE A 68 -13.48 -22.78 -22.31
N ALA A 69 -13.07 -21.57 -21.91
CA ALA A 69 -13.42 -20.96 -20.62
C ALA A 69 -14.93 -20.90 -20.42
N LYS A 70 -15.68 -20.41 -21.41
CA LYS A 70 -17.14 -20.31 -21.38
C LYS A 70 -17.83 -21.68 -21.17
N LEU A 71 -17.33 -22.72 -21.80
CA LEU A 71 -17.89 -24.07 -21.65
C LEU A 71 -17.57 -24.63 -20.27
N VAL A 72 -16.34 -24.50 -19.78
CA VAL A 72 -15.93 -24.97 -18.44
C VAL A 72 -16.67 -24.22 -17.34
N GLU A 73 -16.82 -22.89 -17.43
CA GLU A 73 -17.59 -22.08 -16.51
C GLU A 73 -19.08 -22.48 -16.45
N ALA A 74 -19.62 -22.93 -17.60
CA ALA A 74 -20.98 -23.46 -17.68
C ALA A 74 -21.09 -24.94 -17.24
N ALA A 75 -20.02 -25.51 -16.66
CA ALA A 75 -19.90 -26.92 -16.30
C ALA A 75 -20.22 -27.89 -17.47
N ARG A 76 -19.88 -27.49 -18.71
CA ARG A 76 -20.00 -28.27 -19.93
C ARG A 76 -18.64 -28.79 -20.37
N PRO A 77 -18.57 -29.98 -20.95
CA PRO A 77 -17.33 -30.47 -21.55
C PRO A 77 -16.77 -29.50 -22.60
N ALA A 78 -15.48 -29.26 -22.58
CA ALA A 78 -14.80 -28.41 -23.57
C ALA A 78 -13.79 -29.24 -24.38
N ASP A 79 -14.28 -30.32 -24.98
CA ASP A 79 -13.52 -31.15 -25.92
C ASP A 79 -13.55 -30.56 -27.36
N MET A 80 -12.82 -31.17 -28.27
CA MET A 80 -12.72 -30.74 -29.67
C MET A 80 -14.09 -30.56 -30.34
N VAL A 81 -15.08 -31.42 -30.03
CA VAL A 81 -16.40 -31.41 -30.69
C VAL A 81 -17.24 -30.25 -30.12
N THR A 82 -17.35 -30.16 -28.80
CA THR A 82 -18.16 -29.14 -28.13
C THR A 82 -17.61 -27.72 -28.32
N VAL A 83 -16.29 -27.55 -28.34
CA VAL A 83 -15.63 -26.29 -28.67
C VAL A 83 -15.86 -25.90 -30.11
N SER A 84 -15.77 -26.86 -31.06
CA SER A 84 -16.08 -26.61 -32.47
C SER A 84 -17.52 -26.16 -32.65
N GLU A 85 -18.47 -26.84 -32.01
CA GLU A 85 -19.90 -26.46 -32.06
C GLU A 85 -20.13 -25.05 -31.48
N SER A 86 -19.47 -24.72 -30.33
CA SER A 86 -19.54 -23.41 -29.73
C SER A 86 -19.00 -22.30 -30.64
N ILE A 87 -17.92 -22.60 -31.39
CA ILE A 87 -17.32 -21.67 -32.36
C ILE A 87 -18.23 -21.49 -33.57
N GLU A 88 -18.77 -22.60 -34.12
CA GLU A 88 -19.66 -22.55 -35.27
C GLU A 88 -20.96 -21.77 -35.02
N ALA A 89 -21.43 -21.78 -33.76
CA ALA A 89 -22.60 -21.00 -33.34
C ALA A 89 -22.29 -19.52 -33.06
N SER A 90 -21.05 -19.07 -33.28
CA SER A 90 -20.59 -17.72 -32.99
C SER A 90 -20.05 -17.00 -34.26
N GLU A 91 -19.73 -15.71 -34.10
CA GLU A 91 -19.07 -14.91 -35.14
C GLU A 91 -17.59 -15.30 -35.38
N ASP A 92 -17.04 -16.21 -34.56
CA ASP A 92 -15.64 -16.62 -34.58
C ASP A 92 -15.36 -17.77 -35.54
N LYS A 93 -16.39 -18.27 -36.25
CA LYS A 93 -16.33 -19.44 -37.13
C LYS A 93 -15.16 -19.43 -38.11
N ASP A 94 -14.92 -18.31 -38.78
CA ASP A 94 -13.87 -18.20 -39.83
C ASP A 94 -12.52 -17.73 -39.27
N ARG A 95 -12.40 -17.53 -37.94
CA ARG A 95 -11.23 -16.90 -37.32
C ARG A 95 -10.42 -17.81 -36.40
N THR A 96 -10.81 -19.08 -36.29
CA THR A 96 -10.20 -20.05 -35.34
C THR A 96 -9.52 -21.24 -36.04
N GLY A 97 -9.46 -21.23 -37.36
CA GLY A 97 -8.86 -22.33 -38.16
C GLY A 97 -9.73 -23.58 -38.25
N GLY A 98 -10.94 -23.57 -37.70
CA GLY A 98 -11.93 -24.62 -37.81
C GLY A 98 -11.61 -25.93 -37.08
N PRO A 99 -12.44 -27.00 -37.30
CA PRO A 99 -12.30 -28.27 -36.57
C PRO A 99 -10.96 -28.96 -36.82
N ALA A 100 -10.39 -28.82 -38.02
CA ALA A 100 -9.09 -29.42 -38.36
C ALA A 100 -7.96 -28.84 -37.49
N TYR A 101 -8.01 -27.53 -37.20
CA TYR A 101 -7.01 -26.89 -36.35
C TYR A 101 -7.16 -27.33 -34.88
N LEU A 102 -8.39 -27.40 -34.35
CA LEU A 102 -8.66 -27.92 -33.01
C LEU A 102 -8.15 -29.37 -32.87
N GLY A 103 -8.36 -30.20 -33.89
CA GLY A 103 -7.82 -31.55 -33.93
C GLY A 103 -6.28 -31.59 -33.93
N ALA A 104 -5.65 -30.68 -34.67
CA ALA A 104 -4.19 -30.57 -34.67
C ALA A 104 -3.64 -30.12 -33.30
N LEU A 105 -4.31 -29.19 -32.62
CA LEU A 105 -3.95 -28.76 -31.23
C LEU A 105 -3.96 -29.95 -30.27
N ALA A 106 -5.03 -30.74 -30.27
CA ALA A 106 -5.16 -31.88 -29.39
C ALA A 106 -4.13 -33.00 -29.70
N GLN A 107 -3.89 -33.28 -31.00
CA GLN A 107 -2.94 -34.32 -31.43
C GLN A 107 -1.47 -33.96 -31.19
N ASN A 108 -1.10 -32.70 -31.33
CA ASN A 108 0.29 -32.25 -31.21
C ASN A 108 0.69 -31.88 -29.77
N THR A 109 -0.20 -32.02 -28.80
CA THR A 109 0.10 -31.72 -27.39
C THR A 109 0.92 -32.86 -26.75
N PRO A 110 2.15 -32.59 -26.29
CA PRO A 110 3.03 -33.64 -25.76
C PRO A 110 2.51 -34.26 -24.47
N SER A 111 1.89 -33.48 -23.57
CA SER A 111 1.33 -33.97 -22.31
C SER A 111 0.51 -32.88 -21.60
N ALA A 112 -0.66 -33.23 -21.08
CA ALA A 112 -1.46 -32.37 -20.21
C ALA A 112 -0.84 -32.22 -18.81
N LEU A 113 0.12 -33.03 -18.42
CA LEU A 113 0.78 -32.94 -17.11
C LEU A 113 1.56 -31.62 -16.92
N ASN A 114 2.16 -31.11 -17.99
CA ASN A 114 2.99 -29.91 -17.96
C ASN A 114 2.21 -28.63 -18.26
N ILE A 115 0.89 -28.65 -18.21
CA ILE A 115 0.03 -27.52 -18.61
C ILE A 115 0.37 -26.24 -17.85
N ARG A 116 0.71 -26.32 -16.56
CA ARG A 116 1.10 -25.16 -15.75
C ARG A 116 2.35 -24.47 -16.34
N ARG A 117 3.35 -25.23 -16.77
CA ARG A 117 4.56 -24.67 -17.38
C ARG A 117 4.27 -23.99 -18.71
N TYR A 118 3.35 -24.52 -19.51
CA TYR A 118 2.91 -23.87 -20.74
C TYR A 118 2.19 -22.55 -20.44
N ALA A 119 1.31 -22.54 -19.45
CA ALA A 119 0.63 -21.32 -18.99
C ALA A 119 1.63 -20.25 -18.48
N GLU A 120 2.62 -20.64 -17.69
CA GLU A 120 3.70 -19.75 -17.23
C GLU A 120 4.46 -19.11 -18.41
N LEU A 121 4.83 -19.90 -19.43
CA LEU A 121 5.51 -19.40 -20.63
C LEU A 121 4.64 -18.41 -21.42
N VAL A 122 3.36 -18.73 -21.63
CA VAL A 122 2.42 -17.83 -22.30
C VAL A 122 2.32 -16.51 -21.54
N ARG A 123 2.21 -16.58 -20.24
CA ARG A 123 2.14 -15.40 -19.37
C ARG A 123 3.42 -14.58 -19.37
N GLU A 124 4.60 -15.21 -19.23
CA GLU A 124 5.89 -14.53 -19.32
C GLU A 124 6.01 -13.74 -20.64
N ARG A 125 5.63 -14.33 -21.76
CA ARG A 125 5.64 -13.66 -23.07
C ARG A 125 4.61 -12.55 -23.16
N SER A 126 3.45 -12.70 -22.54
CA SER A 126 2.43 -11.64 -22.46
C SER A 126 2.95 -10.43 -21.68
N VAL A 127 3.56 -10.64 -20.51
CA VAL A 127 4.16 -9.57 -19.71
C VAL A 127 5.27 -8.85 -20.48
N GLN A 128 6.13 -9.60 -21.19
CA GLN A 128 7.17 -9.02 -22.06
C GLN A 128 6.58 -8.17 -23.18
N ARG A 129 5.47 -8.62 -23.82
CA ARG A 129 4.77 -7.84 -24.86
C ARG A 129 4.21 -6.54 -24.31
N ARG A 130 3.51 -6.61 -23.15
CA ARG A 130 2.96 -5.42 -22.48
C ARG A 130 4.06 -4.44 -22.09
N LEU A 131 5.19 -4.94 -21.60
CA LEU A 131 6.34 -4.09 -21.27
C LEU A 131 6.90 -3.41 -22.50
N ALA A 132 7.08 -4.14 -23.62
CA ALA A 132 7.56 -3.57 -24.87
C ALA A 132 6.58 -2.53 -25.43
N GLN A 133 5.28 -2.79 -25.38
CA GLN A 133 4.24 -1.85 -25.82
C GLN A 133 4.27 -0.57 -24.98
N VAL A 134 4.23 -0.68 -23.65
CA VAL A 134 4.24 0.47 -22.74
C VAL A 134 5.54 1.27 -22.89
N ALA A 135 6.69 0.62 -23.05
CA ALA A 135 7.96 1.30 -23.30
C ALA A 135 7.94 2.11 -24.61
N THR A 136 7.30 1.58 -25.64
CA THR A 136 7.13 2.29 -26.94
C THR A 136 6.21 3.50 -26.76
N GLU A 137 5.08 3.35 -26.09
CA GLU A 137 4.15 4.45 -25.81
C GLU A 137 4.79 5.54 -24.94
N ILE A 138 5.61 5.17 -23.94
CA ILE A 138 6.39 6.13 -23.12
C ILE A 138 7.38 6.89 -24.00
N ALA A 139 8.11 6.19 -24.87
CA ALA A 139 9.06 6.81 -25.78
C ALA A 139 8.37 7.77 -26.76
N GLU A 140 7.23 7.39 -27.34
CA GLU A 140 6.43 8.24 -28.24
C GLU A 140 5.91 9.49 -27.51
N ASN A 141 5.38 9.35 -26.30
CA ASN A 141 4.91 10.48 -25.48
C ASN A 141 6.06 11.42 -25.07
N ALA A 142 7.24 10.89 -24.78
CA ALA A 142 8.41 11.68 -24.45
C ALA A 142 8.97 12.46 -25.66
N LEU A 143 8.93 11.87 -26.85
CA LEU A 143 9.36 12.51 -28.10
C LEU A 143 8.34 13.54 -28.60
N ASN A 144 7.04 13.35 -28.32
CA ASN A 144 5.96 14.23 -28.73
C ASN A 144 5.11 14.68 -27.52
N PRO A 145 5.62 15.57 -26.66
CA PRO A 145 4.97 15.93 -25.39
C PRO A 145 3.65 16.69 -25.53
N THR A 146 3.30 17.20 -26.72
CA THR A 146 2.03 17.90 -27.03
C THR A 146 1.61 18.94 -25.98
N GLY A 147 2.58 19.68 -25.40
CA GLY A 147 2.33 20.73 -24.41
C GLY A 147 2.06 20.23 -22.99
N ARG A 148 2.24 18.95 -22.70
CA ARG A 148 2.12 18.41 -21.34
C ARG A 148 3.37 18.71 -20.51
N GLU A 149 3.18 18.97 -19.22
CA GLU A 149 4.29 19.14 -18.29
C GLU A 149 5.07 17.82 -18.12
N ILE A 150 6.39 17.93 -17.95
CA ILE A 150 7.27 16.76 -17.84
C ILE A 150 6.93 15.89 -16.61
N GLY A 151 6.44 16.51 -15.53
CA GLY A 151 5.97 15.81 -14.34
C GLY A 151 4.85 14.84 -14.64
N LEU A 152 3.82 15.28 -15.37
CA LEU A 152 2.68 14.44 -15.76
C LEU A 152 3.08 13.27 -16.67
N LEU A 153 4.06 13.47 -17.57
CA LEU A 153 4.57 12.42 -18.43
C LEU A 153 5.32 11.33 -17.63
N LEU A 154 6.08 11.75 -16.61
CA LEU A 154 6.78 10.83 -15.73
C LEU A 154 5.80 10.02 -14.86
N ASP A 155 4.80 10.68 -14.29
CA ASP A 155 3.78 10.04 -13.46
C ASP A 155 2.96 9.01 -14.27
N GLU A 156 2.60 9.35 -15.52
CA GLU A 156 1.91 8.43 -16.42
C GLU A 156 2.79 7.22 -16.77
N ALA A 157 4.07 7.44 -17.05
CA ALA A 157 5.03 6.38 -17.34
C ALA A 157 5.21 5.44 -16.13
N GLU A 158 5.37 5.99 -14.94
CA GLU A 158 5.49 5.21 -13.68
C GLU A 158 4.22 4.38 -13.42
N SER A 159 3.04 4.99 -13.59
CA SER A 159 1.75 4.33 -13.42
C SER A 159 1.59 3.14 -14.35
N ARG A 160 1.92 3.29 -15.64
CA ARG A 160 1.81 2.21 -16.65
C ARG A 160 2.77 1.07 -16.38
N ILE A 161 4.03 1.36 -16.05
CA ILE A 161 5.01 0.33 -15.66
C ILE A 161 4.54 -0.41 -14.40
N PHE A 162 3.99 0.33 -13.44
CA PHE A 162 3.46 -0.23 -12.21
C PHE A 162 2.31 -1.20 -12.45
N GLN A 163 1.33 -0.87 -13.32
CA GLN A 163 0.22 -1.75 -13.69
C GLN A 163 0.72 -3.09 -14.25
N ILE A 164 1.81 -3.08 -15.03
CA ILE A 164 2.43 -4.32 -15.52
C ILE A 164 2.99 -5.15 -14.37
N ALA A 165 3.70 -4.51 -13.44
CA ALA A 165 4.28 -5.18 -12.28
C ALA A 165 3.20 -5.77 -11.36
N GLU A 166 2.10 -5.04 -11.13
CA GLU A 166 0.98 -5.51 -10.33
C GLU A 166 0.24 -6.69 -10.99
N SER A 167 -0.01 -6.60 -12.29
CA SER A 167 -0.61 -7.71 -13.05
C SER A 167 0.29 -8.95 -13.10
N GLY A 168 1.61 -8.76 -13.03
CA GLY A 168 2.60 -9.83 -12.91
C GLY A 168 2.68 -10.45 -11.50
N ALA A 169 2.53 -9.63 -10.45
CA ALA A 169 2.63 -10.08 -9.06
C ALA A 169 1.45 -10.94 -8.60
N ARG A 170 0.29 -10.83 -9.23
CA ARG A 170 -0.88 -11.72 -8.96
C ARG A 170 -0.61 -13.19 -9.25
N LEU A 171 0.43 -13.50 -10.00
CA LEU A 171 0.87 -14.86 -10.34
C LEU A 171 1.38 -15.70 -9.16
N GLY A 172 1.68 -15.09 -8.01
CA GLY A 172 2.18 -15.79 -6.82
C GLY A 172 1.18 -15.89 -5.67
N GLN A 173 -0.03 -15.32 -5.82
CA GLN A 173 -1.02 -15.22 -4.74
C GLN A 173 -2.19 -16.21 -4.90
N GLY A 174 -1.89 -17.46 -5.24
CA GLY A 174 -2.86 -18.55 -5.18
C GLY A 174 -3.18 -18.95 -3.72
N LEU A 175 -4.07 -19.93 -3.55
CA LEU A 175 -4.35 -20.57 -2.27
C LEU A 175 -3.04 -21.13 -1.68
N LEU A 176 -2.72 -20.73 -0.45
CA LEU A 176 -1.59 -21.27 0.28
C LEU A 176 -2.04 -22.49 1.09
N GLU A 177 -1.29 -23.58 1.00
CA GLU A 177 -1.49 -24.71 1.90
C GLU A 177 -1.28 -24.23 3.34
N ILE A 178 -2.19 -24.62 4.24
CA ILE A 178 -2.16 -24.21 5.65
C ILE A 178 -0.91 -24.69 6.38
N LYS A 179 -0.35 -25.84 6.01
CA LYS A 179 0.78 -26.47 6.69
C LYS A 179 2.03 -25.58 6.78
N PRO A 180 2.57 -25.00 5.69
CA PRO A 180 3.70 -24.07 5.78
C PRO A 180 3.33 -22.75 6.49
N VAL A 181 2.05 -22.35 6.49
CA VAL A 181 1.59 -21.18 7.24
C VAL A 181 1.64 -21.45 8.73
N LEU A 182 1.14 -22.63 9.18
CA LEU A 182 1.20 -23.03 10.58
C LEU A 182 2.63 -23.15 11.10
N ALA A 183 3.57 -23.67 10.30
CA ALA A 183 4.98 -23.75 10.69
C ALA A 183 5.54 -22.35 11.01
N ARG A 184 5.30 -21.36 10.14
CA ARG A 184 5.73 -19.97 10.37
C ARG A 184 5.05 -19.31 11.58
N VAL A 185 3.77 -19.61 11.81
CA VAL A 185 3.05 -19.09 12.98
C VAL A 185 3.63 -19.68 14.26
N PHE A 186 3.91 -20.98 14.25
CA PHE A 186 4.50 -21.66 15.40
C PHE A 186 5.90 -21.15 15.73
N GLU A 187 6.77 -20.97 14.72
CA GLU A 187 8.10 -20.36 14.88
C GLU A 187 8.00 -18.96 15.49
N ARG A 188 7.03 -18.15 15.03
CA ARG A 188 6.79 -16.82 15.59
C ARG A 188 6.37 -16.88 17.06
N ILE A 189 5.46 -17.78 17.42
CA ILE A 189 5.00 -17.97 18.81
C ILE A 189 6.16 -18.45 19.69
N ASP A 190 6.94 -19.41 19.21
CA ASP A 190 8.12 -19.95 19.91
C ASP A 190 9.17 -18.86 20.18
N HIS A 191 9.47 -18.04 19.17
CA HIS A 191 10.36 -16.90 19.33
C HIS A 191 9.84 -15.87 20.35
N LEU A 192 8.53 -15.61 20.40
CA LEU A 192 7.93 -14.70 21.38
C LEU A 192 7.96 -15.30 22.79
N TYR A 193 7.76 -16.63 22.92
CA TYR A 193 7.77 -17.34 24.19
C TYR A 193 9.15 -17.37 24.85
N HIS A 194 10.22 -17.49 24.02
CA HIS A 194 11.62 -17.56 24.50
C HIS A 194 12.32 -16.20 24.56
N ARG A 195 11.60 -15.09 24.52
CA ARG A 195 12.21 -13.76 24.72
C ARG A 195 12.66 -13.59 26.17
N ASP A 196 13.90 -13.13 26.37
CA ASP A 196 14.49 -12.84 27.69
C ASP A 196 13.72 -11.75 28.46
N ASN A 197 13.08 -10.82 27.77
CA ASN A 197 12.19 -9.81 28.32
C ASN A 197 10.82 -9.91 27.64
N PRO A 198 9.84 -10.61 28.24
CA PRO A 198 8.50 -10.70 27.70
C PRO A 198 7.84 -9.31 27.73
N SER A 199 7.76 -8.68 26.59
CA SER A 199 6.98 -7.46 26.39
C SER A 199 5.65 -7.83 25.76
N ASP A 200 4.56 -7.30 26.28
CA ASP A 200 3.23 -7.45 25.68
C ASP A 200 3.15 -6.84 24.26
N VAL A 201 4.16 -6.04 23.86
CA VAL A 201 4.24 -5.38 22.56
C VAL A 201 4.91 -6.32 21.55
N THR A 202 4.12 -6.82 20.60
CA THR A 202 4.57 -7.70 19.49
C THR A 202 4.77 -6.95 18.18
N GLY A 203 4.10 -5.80 18.04
CA GLY A 203 4.21 -4.88 16.92
C GLY A 203 5.23 -3.76 17.16
N VAL A 204 5.09 -2.67 16.42
CA VAL A 204 5.87 -1.43 16.60
C VAL A 204 5.28 -0.67 17.79
N PRO A 205 6.05 -0.37 18.84
CA PRO A 205 5.54 0.31 20.03
C PRO A 205 5.12 1.75 19.72
N THR A 206 4.02 2.19 20.32
CA THR A 206 3.54 3.57 20.19
C THR A 206 4.23 4.53 21.18
N GLY A 207 4.84 4.01 22.26
CA GLY A 207 5.39 4.77 23.36
C GLY A 207 4.35 5.12 24.45
N PHE A 208 3.09 4.75 24.24
CA PHE A 208 2.01 4.92 25.23
C PHE A 208 1.67 3.56 25.84
N ILE A 209 2.06 3.38 27.11
CA ILE A 209 2.03 2.09 27.80
C ILE A 209 0.66 1.43 27.76
N ASP A 210 -0.39 2.16 28.09
CA ASP A 210 -1.75 1.60 28.13
C ASP A 210 -2.31 1.36 26.73
N LEU A 211 -1.91 2.16 25.75
CA LEU A 211 -2.26 1.95 24.34
C LEU A 211 -1.55 0.71 23.81
N ASP A 212 -0.26 0.58 24.08
CA ASP A 212 0.53 -0.60 23.69
C ASP A 212 0.03 -1.88 24.35
N ARG A 213 -0.37 -1.82 25.64
CA ARG A 213 -0.99 -2.95 26.32
C ARG A 213 -2.32 -3.37 25.66
N MET A 214 -3.12 -2.41 25.19
CA MET A 214 -4.40 -2.67 24.54
C MET A 214 -4.23 -3.21 23.13
N THR A 215 -3.24 -2.70 22.35
CA THR A 215 -3.06 -3.01 20.92
C THR A 215 -1.96 -4.02 20.64
N ALA A 216 -1.15 -4.36 21.63
CA ALA A 216 0.13 -5.06 21.47
C ALA A 216 1.10 -4.33 20.51
N GLY A 217 0.99 -2.98 20.42
CA GLY A 217 1.68 -2.13 19.45
C GLY A 217 1.06 -2.17 18.06
N LEU A 218 1.61 -1.36 17.13
CA LEU A 218 1.14 -1.29 15.75
C LEU A 218 1.63 -2.51 14.98
N GLN A 219 0.71 -3.33 14.47
CA GLN A 219 1.09 -4.57 13.79
C GLN A 219 1.49 -4.29 12.32
N PRO A 220 2.53 -4.97 11.79
CA PRO A 220 2.88 -4.90 10.39
C PRO A 220 1.67 -5.26 9.50
N GLY A 221 1.46 -4.50 8.43
CA GLY A 221 0.33 -4.69 7.52
C GLY A 221 -1.00 -4.12 8.01
N ASP A 222 -1.06 -3.48 9.18
CA ASP A 222 -2.27 -2.83 9.66
C ASP A 222 -2.43 -1.40 9.13
N LEU A 223 -3.68 -1.05 8.84
CA LEU A 223 -4.12 0.32 8.61
C LEU A 223 -4.77 0.84 9.90
N VAL A 224 -4.14 1.83 10.51
CA VAL A 224 -4.57 2.49 11.74
C VAL A 224 -5.10 3.88 11.41
N ILE A 225 -6.32 4.16 11.79
CA ILE A 225 -6.93 5.49 11.61
C ILE A 225 -6.91 6.24 12.93
N ILE A 226 -6.36 7.46 12.92
CA ILE A 226 -6.46 8.39 14.05
C ILE A 226 -7.39 9.52 13.63
N ALA A 227 -8.58 9.57 14.24
CA ALA A 227 -9.62 10.50 13.87
C ALA A 227 -9.95 11.48 15.01
N GLY A 228 -10.37 12.68 14.65
CA GLY A 228 -10.75 13.69 15.63
C GLY A 228 -11.16 15.01 14.99
N ARG A 229 -11.82 15.86 15.76
CA ARG A 229 -12.13 17.23 15.34
C ARG A 229 -10.85 18.09 15.28
N PRO A 230 -10.84 19.23 14.58
CA PRO A 230 -9.74 20.18 14.62
C PRO A 230 -9.34 20.52 16.06
N SER A 231 -8.06 20.78 16.27
CA SER A 231 -7.47 21.14 17.57
C SER A 231 -7.45 20.04 18.65
N MET A 232 -7.93 18.82 18.35
CA MET A 232 -7.85 17.69 19.30
C MET A 232 -6.43 17.10 19.43
N GLY A 233 -5.53 17.36 18.48
CA GLY A 233 -4.13 16.93 18.54
C GLY A 233 -3.80 15.68 17.72
N LYS A 234 -4.57 15.36 16.64
CA LYS A 234 -4.30 14.21 15.76
C LYS A 234 -2.86 14.15 15.28
N THR A 235 -2.40 15.22 14.62
CA THR A 235 -1.02 15.33 14.13
C THR A 235 0.00 15.21 15.25
N ALA A 236 -0.27 15.79 16.43
CA ALA A 236 0.61 15.70 17.59
C ALA A 236 0.76 14.25 18.07
N LEU A 237 -0.35 13.49 18.20
CA LEU A 237 -0.30 12.09 18.61
C LEU A 237 0.47 11.25 17.61
N ALA A 238 0.19 11.41 16.30
CA ALA A 238 0.89 10.67 15.25
C ALA A 238 2.39 10.99 15.21
N LEU A 239 2.77 12.25 15.39
CA LEU A 239 4.17 12.66 15.46
C LEU A 239 4.87 12.10 16.70
N ASN A 240 4.22 12.10 17.89
CA ASN A 240 4.81 11.52 19.09
C ASN A 240 5.01 10.00 18.96
N ILE A 241 4.10 9.28 18.29
CA ILE A 241 4.31 7.88 17.93
C ILE A 241 5.50 7.75 16.96
N ALA A 242 5.56 8.59 15.93
CA ALA A 242 6.65 8.60 14.96
C ALA A 242 8.01 8.89 15.62
N GLU A 243 8.06 9.87 16.55
CA GLU A 243 9.23 10.17 17.38
C GLU A 243 9.68 8.93 18.17
N HIS A 244 8.77 8.27 18.88
CA HIS A 244 9.10 7.08 19.66
C HIS A 244 9.62 5.95 18.78
N VAL A 245 8.99 5.70 17.65
CA VAL A 245 9.41 4.67 16.70
C VAL A 245 10.81 4.94 16.14
N ALA A 246 11.11 6.19 15.81
CA ALA A 246 12.35 6.54 15.17
C ALA A 246 13.50 6.81 16.17
N VAL A 247 13.23 7.57 17.26
CA VAL A 247 14.25 7.96 18.24
C VAL A 247 14.57 6.83 19.20
N ASP A 248 13.54 6.21 19.78
CA ASP A 248 13.73 5.22 20.85
C ASP A 248 13.94 3.80 20.29
N ASN A 249 13.37 3.49 19.11
CA ASN A 249 13.49 2.16 18.51
C ASN A 249 14.39 2.13 17.26
N GLY A 250 14.91 3.27 16.79
CA GLY A 250 15.82 3.36 15.66
C GLY A 250 15.24 2.89 14.33
N LEU A 251 13.91 2.82 14.20
CA LEU A 251 13.25 2.34 12.99
C LEU A 251 12.93 3.52 12.05
N PRO A 252 13.19 3.40 10.74
CA PRO A 252 12.85 4.42 9.78
C PRO A 252 11.36 4.72 9.74
N VAL A 253 11.01 6.01 9.68
CA VAL A 253 9.62 6.49 9.62
C VAL A 253 9.45 7.38 8.39
N ALA A 254 8.38 7.15 7.61
CA ALA A 254 7.96 8.03 6.52
C ALA A 254 6.73 8.84 6.93
N ILE A 255 6.78 10.16 6.78
CA ILE A 255 5.68 11.06 7.08
C ILE A 255 5.29 11.80 5.81
N PHE A 256 4.07 11.59 5.32
CA PHE A 256 3.48 12.30 4.20
C PHE A 256 2.52 13.34 4.75
N SER A 257 2.90 14.62 4.65
CA SER A 257 2.13 15.74 5.20
C SER A 257 1.62 16.63 4.06
N MET A 258 0.33 16.64 3.87
CA MET A 258 -0.34 17.48 2.87
C MET A 258 -0.93 18.77 3.48
N GLU A 259 -0.96 18.86 4.83
CA GLU A 259 -1.48 20.04 5.55
C GLU A 259 -0.36 20.97 6.04
N MET A 260 0.76 20.40 6.48
CA MET A 260 1.82 21.15 7.14
C MET A 260 3.15 20.99 6.43
N SER A 261 3.96 22.06 6.41
CA SER A 261 5.32 22.00 5.89
C SER A 261 6.27 21.17 6.75
N SER A 262 7.32 20.65 6.14
CA SER A 262 8.39 19.92 6.84
C SER A 262 9.01 20.72 7.98
N THR A 263 9.19 22.04 7.79
CA THR A 263 9.69 22.96 8.83
C THR A 263 8.75 23.04 10.03
N GLN A 264 7.43 23.08 9.81
CA GLN A 264 6.45 23.13 10.88
C GLN A 264 6.42 21.80 11.67
N LEU A 265 6.53 20.66 10.99
CA LEU A 265 6.61 19.36 11.63
C LEU A 265 7.89 19.22 12.45
N ALA A 266 9.04 19.60 11.89
CA ALA A 266 10.33 19.60 12.58
C ALA A 266 10.31 20.49 13.84
N MET A 267 9.68 21.68 13.74
CA MET A 267 9.49 22.58 14.89
C MET A 267 8.65 21.91 16.00
N ARG A 268 7.58 21.20 15.64
CA ARG A 268 6.76 20.44 16.61
C ARG A 268 7.54 19.31 17.26
N MET A 269 8.30 18.53 16.50
CA MET A 269 9.14 17.46 17.01
C MET A 269 10.22 17.99 17.96
N LEU A 270 10.89 19.08 17.58
CA LEU A 270 11.87 19.74 18.44
C LEU A 270 11.24 20.20 19.77
N GLY A 271 10.06 20.85 19.74
CA GLY A 271 9.35 21.27 20.95
C GLY A 271 8.89 20.10 21.82
N SER A 272 8.47 19.01 21.19
CA SER A 272 8.07 17.77 21.86
C SER A 272 9.25 17.11 22.60
N ILE A 273 10.38 16.93 21.93
CA ILE A 273 11.56 16.23 22.49
C ILE A 273 12.29 17.10 23.50
N SER A 274 12.49 18.39 23.19
CA SER A 274 13.19 19.32 24.08
C SER A 274 12.35 19.75 25.29
N ARG A 275 11.04 19.60 25.23
CA ARG A 275 10.07 20.15 26.21
C ARG A 275 10.17 21.68 26.36
N VAL A 276 10.54 22.35 25.28
CA VAL A 276 10.57 23.81 25.20
C VAL A 276 9.25 24.30 24.61
N ASP A 277 8.76 25.42 25.15
CA ASP A 277 7.52 26.05 24.71
C ASP A 277 7.61 26.49 23.23
N GLN A 278 6.66 26.03 22.43
CA GLN A 278 6.63 26.31 20.97
C GLN A 278 6.49 27.81 20.66
N HIS A 279 5.80 28.57 21.52
CA HIS A 279 5.70 29.99 21.31
C HIS A 279 7.05 30.69 21.52
N LYS A 280 7.82 30.26 22.55
CA LYS A 280 9.18 30.77 22.79
C LYS A 280 10.12 30.41 21.64
N MET A 281 10.04 29.17 21.10
CA MET A 281 10.84 28.77 19.93
C MET A 281 10.53 29.65 18.71
N ARG A 282 9.24 29.88 18.45
CA ARG A 282 8.80 30.70 17.31
C ARG A 282 9.20 32.18 17.44
N THR A 283 9.27 32.70 18.67
CA THR A 283 9.64 34.10 18.90
C THR A 283 11.12 34.30 19.19
N GLY A 284 11.91 33.22 19.27
CA GLY A 284 13.34 33.24 19.60
C GLY A 284 13.63 33.67 21.05
N ARG A 285 12.60 33.71 21.94
CA ARG A 285 12.75 34.13 23.37
C ARG A 285 13.08 32.94 24.26
N LEU A 286 14.28 32.41 24.10
CA LEU A 286 14.77 31.22 24.81
C LEU A 286 15.77 31.65 25.88
N SER A 287 15.72 30.99 27.06
CA SER A 287 16.80 31.07 28.02
C SER A 287 17.97 30.15 27.61
N ASP A 288 19.14 30.36 28.21
CA ASP A 288 20.33 29.55 27.95
C ASP A 288 20.07 28.04 28.21
N LYS A 289 19.28 27.74 29.24
CA LYS A 289 18.87 26.39 29.58
C LYS A 289 17.99 25.79 28.47
N GLU A 290 16.99 26.53 28.02
CA GLU A 290 16.08 26.08 26.94
C GLU A 290 16.85 25.90 25.63
N TRP A 291 17.82 26.78 25.37
CA TRP A 291 18.72 26.65 24.22
C TRP A 291 19.56 25.37 24.27
N GLY A 292 20.08 25.03 25.47
CA GLY A 292 20.79 23.75 25.66
C GLY A 292 19.91 22.53 25.42
N GLN A 293 18.67 22.53 25.94
CA GLN A 293 17.69 21.46 25.72
C GLN A 293 17.31 21.32 24.23
N LEU A 294 17.17 22.44 23.55
CA LEU A 294 16.88 22.45 22.11
C LEU A 294 18.04 21.86 21.28
N SER A 295 19.29 22.23 21.64
CA SER A 295 20.48 21.72 20.99
C SER A 295 20.65 20.20 21.17
N GLU A 296 20.35 19.69 22.36
CA GLU A 296 20.34 18.25 22.64
C GLU A 296 19.27 17.52 21.80
N ALA A 297 18.05 18.07 21.75
CA ALA A 297 16.96 17.50 20.95
C ALA A 297 17.28 17.51 19.46
N MET A 298 17.93 18.57 18.97
CA MET A 298 18.40 18.65 17.58
C MET A 298 19.44 17.57 17.27
N GLY A 299 20.39 17.33 18.19
CA GLY A 299 21.34 16.23 18.06
C GLY A 299 20.67 14.86 17.93
N LYS A 300 19.68 14.58 18.77
CA LYS A 300 18.90 13.34 18.73
C LYS A 300 18.15 13.18 17.40
N LEU A 301 17.48 14.23 16.94
CA LEU A 301 16.73 14.18 15.67
C LEU A 301 17.64 14.09 14.45
N HIS A 302 18.84 14.65 14.49
CA HIS A 302 19.78 14.62 13.37
C HIS A 302 20.24 13.20 13.02
N GLU A 303 20.35 12.33 14.00
CA GLU A 303 20.73 10.92 13.82
C GLU A 303 19.55 9.99 13.53
N THR A 304 18.33 10.52 13.55
CA THR A 304 17.11 9.71 13.49
C THR A 304 16.61 9.57 12.06
N PRO A 305 16.26 8.35 11.61
CA PRO A 305 15.81 8.09 10.25
C PRO A 305 14.33 8.48 10.01
N ILE A 306 14.02 9.77 10.12
CA ILE A 306 12.69 10.33 9.83
C ILE A 306 12.72 11.00 8.46
N TYR A 307 11.79 10.64 7.59
CA TYR A 307 11.64 11.16 6.24
C TYR A 307 10.30 11.85 6.10
N ILE A 308 10.31 13.13 5.71
CA ILE A 308 9.12 13.95 5.56
C ILE A 308 8.95 14.31 4.10
N ASP A 309 7.75 14.10 3.59
CA ASP A 309 7.29 14.52 2.28
C ASP A 309 6.15 15.52 2.48
N GLU A 310 6.30 16.73 1.93
CA GLU A 310 5.35 17.84 2.10
C GLU A 310 4.60 18.19 0.80
N ALA A 311 4.50 17.26 -0.13
CA ALA A 311 3.76 17.49 -1.38
C ALA A 311 2.26 17.70 -1.09
N GLY A 312 1.70 18.79 -1.62
CA GLY A 312 0.38 19.31 -1.23
C GLY A 312 -0.82 18.42 -1.58
N ALA A 313 -0.70 17.49 -2.52
CA ALA A 313 -1.75 16.55 -2.87
C ALA A 313 -1.11 15.31 -3.50
N LEU A 314 -1.05 14.22 -2.73
CA LEU A 314 -0.50 12.95 -3.19
C LEU A 314 -1.63 11.95 -3.43
N THR A 315 -1.50 11.18 -4.51
CA THR A 315 -2.32 9.98 -4.72
C THR A 315 -1.81 8.83 -3.84
N ALA A 316 -2.68 7.86 -3.55
CA ALA A 316 -2.26 6.65 -2.82
C ALA A 316 -1.15 5.87 -3.57
N LEU A 317 -1.12 5.98 -4.89
CA LEU A 317 -0.10 5.36 -5.73
C LEU A 317 1.28 6.00 -5.54
N GLU A 318 1.35 7.34 -5.51
CA GLU A 318 2.60 8.08 -5.27
C GLU A 318 3.15 7.82 -3.87
N VAL A 319 2.27 7.86 -2.84
CA VAL A 319 2.64 7.50 -1.46
C VAL A 319 3.25 6.10 -1.43
N ARG A 320 2.61 5.12 -2.08
CA ARG A 320 3.07 3.74 -2.18
C ARG A 320 4.43 3.63 -2.88
N ALA A 321 4.63 4.35 -3.99
CA ALA A 321 5.89 4.35 -4.74
C ALA A 321 7.05 4.91 -3.89
N ARG A 322 6.83 6.05 -3.20
CA ARG A 322 7.82 6.69 -2.33
C ARG A 322 8.13 5.84 -1.10
N ALA A 323 7.12 5.26 -0.45
CA ALA A 323 7.28 4.34 0.69
C ALA A 323 8.05 3.06 0.29
N ARG A 324 7.76 2.49 -0.89
CA ARG A 324 8.49 1.34 -1.43
C ARG A 324 9.96 1.66 -1.69
N ARG A 325 10.26 2.86 -2.22
CA ARG A 325 11.64 3.32 -2.41
C ARG A 325 12.40 3.38 -1.09
N LEU A 326 11.77 3.96 -0.05
CA LEU A 326 12.35 4.01 1.28
C LEU A 326 12.55 2.62 1.89
N LYS A 327 11.58 1.71 1.75
CA LYS A 327 11.70 0.33 2.21
C LYS A 327 12.83 -0.45 1.53
N ARG A 328 13.16 -0.16 0.27
CA ARG A 328 14.33 -0.77 -0.41
C ARG A 328 15.67 -0.26 0.12
N GLN A 329 15.69 0.98 0.60
CA GLN A 329 16.91 1.58 1.19
C GLN A 329 17.21 1.01 2.57
N TYR A 330 16.17 0.63 3.32
CA TYR A 330 16.25 0.09 4.66
C TYR A 330 15.71 -1.35 4.70
N SER A 331 16.40 -2.23 5.44
CA SER A 331 15.95 -3.62 5.61
C SER A 331 14.58 -3.72 6.29
N LYS A 332 14.23 -2.74 7.15
CA LYS A 332 12.98 -2.68 7.89
C LYS A 332 12.49 -1.23 7.96
N LEU A 333 11.29 -0.96 7.48
CA LEU A 333 10.58 0.30 7.66
C LEU A 333 9.64 0.15 8.87
N GLY A 334 9.70 1.09 9.82
CA GLY A 334 8.96 0.99 11.09
C GLY A 334 7.53 1.48 10.99
N LEU A 335 7.31 2.64 10.33
CA LEU A 335 5.99 3.30 10.32
C LEU A 335 5.85 4.19 9.09
N ILE A 336 4.61 4.27 8.59
CA ILE A 336 4.19 5.28 7.61
C ILE A 336 3.08 6.12 8.24
N VAL A 337 3.20 7.45 8.19
CA VAL A 337 2.20 8.41 8.67
C VAL A 337 1.68 9.24 7.50
N ILE A 338 0.36 9.42 7.41
CA ILE A 338 -0.30 10.21 6.36
C ILE A 338 -1.20 11.26 7.02
N ASP A 339 -0.91 12.54 6.82
CA ASP A 339 -1.64 13.68 7.36
C ASP A 339 -2.19 14.56 6.22
N TYR A 340 -3.47 14.48 5.87
CA TYR A 340 -4.56 13.62 6.27
C TYR A 340 -5.34 13.12 5.04
N LEU A 341 -6.12 12.05 5.17
CA LEU A 341 -6.79 11.33 4.07
C LEU A 341 -7.62 12.24 3.14
N GLN A 342 -8.31 13.23 3.70
CA GLN A 342 -9.18 14.11 2.93
C GLN A 342 -8.42 15.12 2.06
N LEU A 343 -7.09 15.25 2.17
CA LEU A 343 -6.26 16.05 1.27
C LEU A 343 -5.62 15.23 0.14
N MET A 344 -5.68 13.91 0.23
CA MET A 344 -5.16 13.05 -0.82
C MET A 344 -5.93 13.25 -2.12
N ALA A 345 -5.19 13.20 -3.23
CA ALA A 345 -5.77 13.21 -4.57
C ALA A 345 -6.34 11.83 -4.92
N ALA A 346 -7.51 11.81 -5.56
CA ALA A 346 -8.05 10.60 -6.14
C ALA A 346 -7.36 10.29 -7.48
N THR A 347 -7.16 9.02 -7.79
CA THR A 347 -6.56 8.58 -9.06
C THR A 347 -7.50 8.79 -10.25
N ALA A 348 -8.82 8.75 -10.01
CA ALA A 348 -9.84 9.08 -10.98
C ALA A 348 -10.79 10.13 -10.38
N GLN A 349 -11.27 11.07 -11.18
CA GLN A 349 -12.32 12.01 -10.75
C GLN A 349 -13.61 11.21 -10.51
N GLY A 350 -13.90 10.90 -9.24
CA GLY A 350 -15.12 10.24 -8.83
C GLY A 350 -16.31 11.21 -8.78
N GLU A 351 -17.50 10.71 -9.04
CA GLU A 351 -18.74 11.50 -8.93
C GLU A 351 -19.04 11.95 -7.48
N ASN A 352 -18.38 11.33 -6.48
CA ASN A 352 -18.64 11.61 -5.07
C ASN A 352 -17.38 11.44 -4.21
N ARG A 353 -17.11 12.40 -3.32
CA ARG A 353 -15.98 12.41 -2.39
C ARG A 353 -15.90 11.15 -1.50
N ALA A 354 -17.03 10.58 -1.11
CA ALA A 354 -17.06 9.34 -0.35
C ALA A 354 -16.50 8.14 -1.12
N THR A 355 -16.71 8.09 -2.44
CA THR A 355 -16.15 7.04 -3.30
C THR A 355 -14.65 7.19 -3.42
N GLU A 356 -14.13 8.41 -3.58
CA GLU A 356 -12.71 8.72 -3.63
C GLU A 356 -11.99 8.29 -2.34
N ILE A 357 -12.54 8.66 -1.18
CA ILE A 357 -11.99 8.26 0.13
C ILE A 357 -12.00 6.74 0.30
N SER A 358 -13.02 6.06 -0.23
CA SER A 358 -13.12 4.60 -0.22
C SER A 358 -12.02 3.94 -1.04
N GLU A 359 -11.69 4.49 -2.20
CA GLU A 359 -10.60 4.02 -3.04
C GLU A 359 -9.24 4.25 -2.37
N ILE A 360 -9.03 5.45 -1.81
CA ILE A 360 -7.83 5.79 -1.05
C ILE A 360 -7.63 4.81 0.12
N SER A 361 -8.66 4.58 0.93
CA SER A 361 -8.61 3.69 2.09
C SER A 361 -8.21 2.26 1.70
N ARG A 362 -8.84 1.69 0.66
CA ARG A 362 -8.47 0.37 0.14
C ARG A 362 -7.03 0.32 -0.37
N SER A 363 -6.59 1.36 -1.07
CA SER A 363 -5.23 1.45 -1.59
C SER A 363 -4.20 1.51 -0.47
N LEU A 364 -4.48 2.27 0.61
CA LEU A 364 -3.61 2.33 1.79
C LEU A 364 -3.56 1.01 2.55
N LYS A 365 -4.70 0.31 2.68
CA LYS A 365 -4.73 -1.05 3.28
C LYS A 365 -3.96 -2.06 2.43
N ALA A 366 -4.07 -1.99 1.11
CA ALA A 366 -3.28 -2.82 0.21
C ALA A 366 -1.77 -2.52 0.36
N MET A 367 -1.39 -1.24 0.45
CA MET A 367 -0.02 -0.79 0.66
C MET A 367 0.55 -1.28 2.00
N SER A 368 -0.20 -1.18 3.10
CA SER A 368 0.27 -1.65 4.42
C SER A 368 0.59 -3.15 4.40
N LYS A 369 -0.27 -3.96 3.77
CA LYS A 369 -0.06 -5.41 3.60
C LYS A 369 1.13 -5.73 2.70
N GLU A 370 1.24 -5.05 1.55
CA GLU A 370 2.33 -5.26 0.60
C GLU A 370 3.69 -4.90 1.19
N LEU A 371 3.75 -3.76 1.88
CA LEU A 371 4.98 -3.30 2.49
C LEU A 371 5.24 -3.95 3.86
N ASP A 372 4.30 -4.72 4.40
CA ASP A 372 4.39 -5.31 5.74
C ASP A 372 4.85 -4.28 6.79
N VAL A 373 4.17 -3.11 6.79
CA VAL A 373 4.46 -1.95 7.64
C VAL A 373 3.15 -1.38 8.16
N PRO A 374 3.05 -1.00 9.44
CA PRO A 374 1.89 -0.28 9.94
C PRO A 374 1.77 1.10 9.27
N VAL A 375 0.55 1.45 8.89
CA VAL A 375 0.22 2.76 8.30
C VAL A 375 -0.74 3.49 9.22
N ILE A 376 -0.34 4.64 9.73
CA ILE A 376 -1.22 5.58 10.42
C ILE A 376 -1.74 6.59 9.40
N ALA A 377 -3.06 6.68 9.25
CA ALA A 377 -3.69 7.70 8.45
C ALA A 377 -4.60 8.58 9.31
N LEU A 378 -4.40 9.89 9.22
CA LEU A 378 -5.21 10.84 9.97
C LEU A 378 -6.52 11.12 9.23
N SER A 379 -7.60 11.29 9.98
CA SER A 379 -8.92 11.58 9.44
C SER A 379 -9.63 12.66 10.25
N GLN A 380 -10.30 13.56 9.54
CA GLN A 380 -11.13 14.55 10.20
C GLN A 380 -12.56 14.01 10.37
N LEU A 381 -13.16 14.23 11.53
CA LEU A 381 -14.52 13.85 11.83
C LEU A 381 -15.54 14.85 11.29
N ASN A 382 -16.75 14.36 11.00
CA ASN A 382 -17.89 15.19 10.60
C ASN A 382 -18.22 16.22 11.69
N ARG A 383 -18.71 17.40 11.28
CA ARG A 383 -19.14 18.47 12.18
C ARG A 383 -20.35 18.11 13.04
N ALA A 384 -21.09 17.06 12.68
CA ALA A 384 -22.25 16.57 13.45
C ALA A 384 -21.88 16.19 14.91
N VAL A 385 -20.63 15.81 15.18
CA VAL A 385 -20.11 15.57 16.54
C VAL A 385 -20.33 16.79 17.44
N ASP A 386 -20.11 18.01 16.93
CA ASP A 386 -20.18 19.24 17.71
C ASP A 386 -21.61 19.61 18.13
N GLN A 387 -22.63 19.02 17.48
CA GLN A 387 -24.06 19.27 17.72
C GLN A 387 -24.64 18.35 18.84
N ARG A 388 -23.91 17.30 19.23
CA ARG A 388 -24.39 16.36 20.24
C ARG A 388 -24.12 16.89 21.67
N PRO A 389 -24.99 16.55 22.64
CA PRO A 389 -24.71 16.83 24.05
C PRO A 389 -23.43 16.17 24.55
N ASP A 390 -23.26 14.88 24.23
CA ASP A 390 -21.97 14.18 24.38
C ASP A 390 -21.19 14.26 23.07
N ARG A 391 -20.09 15.01 23.10
CA ARG A 391 -19.22 15.26 21.96
C ARG A 391 -18.07 14.25 21.85
N ARG A 392 -18.14 13.15 22.63
CA ARG A 392 -17.19 12.04 22.43
C ARG A 392 -17.43 11.41 21.08
N PRO A 393 -16.36 11.23 20.27
CA PRO A 393 -16.47 10.63 18.95
C PRO A 393 -16.96 9.18 19.00
N VAL A 394 -17.75 8.80 18.01
CA VAL A 394 -18.22 7.44 17.77
C VAL A 394 -17.99 7.05 16.30
N MET A 395 -18.08 5.77 15.97
CA MET A 395 -17.83 5.25 14.62
C MET A 395 -18.67 5.95 13.53
N SER A 396 -19.93 6.29 13.83
CA SER A 396 -20.80 6.99 12.88
C SER A 396 -20.34 8.40 12.50
N ASP A 397 -19.37 8.98 13.23
CA ASP A 397 -18.81 10.30 12.94
C ASP A 397 -17.80 10.26 11.77
N LEU A 398 -17.40 9.05 11.37
CA LEU A 398 -16.65 8.77 10.12
C LEU A 398 -17.57 8.61 8.89
N ARG A 399 -18.81 9.04 8.96
CA ARG A 399 -19.95 8.66 8.10
C ARG A 399 -19.80 8.98 6.61
N GLU A 400 -18.96 9.92 6.21
CA GLU A 400 -18.62 10.16 4.79
C GLU A 400 -17.61 9.12 4.26
N SER A 401 -17.21 8.17 5.10
CA SER A 401 -16.11 7.24 4.85
C SER A 401 -16.43 5.85 5.41
N GLY A 402 -17.65 5.32 5.16
CA GLY A 402 -18.03 3.96 5.58
C GLY A 402 -17.05 2.87 5.15
N ALA A 403 -16.30 3.11 4.08
CA ALA A 403 -15.21 2.23 3.65
C ALA A 403 -14.01 2.28 4.60
N ILE A 404 -13.66 3.45 5.17
CA ILE A 404 -12.57 3.52 6.17
C ILE A 404 -12.90 2.61 7.36
N GLU A 405 -14.17 2.59 7.78
CA GLU A 405 -14.60 1.69 8.85
C GLU A 405 -14.40 0.21 8.49
N GLN A 406 -14.63 -0.17 7.24
CA GLN A 406 -14.46 -1.56 6.79
C GLN A 406 -12.97 -1.93 6.62
N ASP A 407 -12.18 -1.05 6.00
CA ASP A 407 -10.80 -1.32 5.60
C ASP A 407 -9.81 -1.25 6.77
N ALA A 408 -10.01 -0.32 7.71
CA ALA A 408 -9.12 -0.13 8.85
C ALA A 408 -9.12 -1.33 9.81
N ASP A 409 -7.94 -1.67 10.33
CA ASP A 409 -7.78 -2.69 11.37
C ASP A 409 -8.00 -2.12 12.76
N VAL A 410 -7.53 -0.88 12.97
CA VAL A 410 -7.67 -0.14 14.21
C VAL A 410 -8.19 1.27 13.91
N ILE A 411 -9.16 1.73 14.68
CA ILE A 411 -9.67 3.11 14.62
C ILE A 411 -9.63 3.70 16.01
N MET A 412 -8.89 4.81 16.13
CA MET A 412 -8.69 5.57 17.35
C MET A 412 -9.29 6.96 17.21
N PHE A 413 -10.05 7.40 18.20
CA PHE A 413 -10.59 8.74 18.27
C PHE A 413 -9.88 9.53 19.35
N ILE A 414 -9.52 10.77 19.07
CA ILE A 414 -8.96 11.67 20.07
C ILE A 414 -10.07 12.60 20.56
N TYR A 415 -10.23 12.65 21.89
CA TYR A 415 -11.14 13.55 22.57
C TYR A 415 -10.42 14.32 23.67
N ARG A 416 -10.65 15.63 23.73
CA ARG A 416 -10.16 16.50 24.78
C ARG A 416 -11.27 17.44 25.21
N GLU A 417 -11.77 17.24 26.42
CA GLU A 417 -12.94 17.99 26.92
C GLU A 417 -12.65 19.50 27.00
N VAL A 418 -11.40 19.89 27.33
CA VAL A 418 -10.98 21.29 27.43
C VAL A 418 -11.18 22.08 26.12
N VAL A 419 -11.21 21.43 24.96
CA VAL A 419 -11.46 22.09 23.68
C VAL A 419 -12.90 22.59 23.57
N TYR A 420 -13.81 21.91 24.24
CA TYR A 420 -15.23 22.27 24.29
C TYR A 420 -15.63 23.06 25.55
N LYS A 421 -14.89 22.85 26.68
CA LYS A 421 -15.10 23.48 27.97
C LYS A 421 -13.79 24.06 28.45
N PRO A 422 -13.46 25.33 28.10
CA PRO A 422 -12.19 25.96 28.52
C PRO A 422 -12.07 26.17 30.05
N ASP A 423 -13.21 26.23 30.74
CA ASP A 423 -13.27 26.54 32.20
C ASP A 423 -13.12 25.31 33.11
N LEU A 424 -12.59 24.19 32.56
CA LEU A 424 -12.30 23.01 33.38
C LEU A 424 -11.27 23.29 34.47
N PRO A 425 -11.33 22.57 35.63
CA PRO A 425 -10.30 22.58 36.64
C PRO A 425 -8.91 22.30 36.04
N GLU A 426 -7.87 22.90 36.59
CA GLU A 426 -6.50 22.83 36.06
C GLU A 426 -6.02 21.38 35.92
N GLU A 427 -6.37 20.51 36.85
CA GLU A 427 -6.08 19.07 36.85
C GLU A 427 -6.65 18.33 35.66
N GLN A 428 -7.78 18.78 35.09
CA GLN A 428 -8.47 18.15 33.96
C GLN A 428 -8.11 18.79 32.63
N ARG A 429 -7.50 19.99 32.61
CA ARG A 429 -7.16 20.67 31.32
C ARG A 429 -6.18 19.93 30.47
N GLY A 430 -5.30 19.15 31.11
CA GLY A 430 -4.33 18.31 30.38
C GLY A 430 -4.87 16.94 29.96
N LEU A 431 -6.06 16.54 30.40
CA LEU A 431 -6.58 15.21 30.12
C LEU A 431 -6.96 15.07 28.64
N ALA A 432 -6.51 13.99 28.01
CA ALA A 432 -6.89 13.56 26.69
C ALA A 432 -7.33 12.09 26.73
N GLU A 433 -8.34 11.75 25.95
CA GLU A 433 -8.83 10.38 25.80
C GLU A 433 -8.53 9.91 24.38
N VAL A 434 -7.91 8.72 24.26
CA VAL A 434 -7.80 7.98 23.02
C VAL A 434 -8.79 6.84 23.08
N VAL A 435 -9.89 6.97 22.34
CA VAL A 435 -10.94 5.96 22.30
C VAL A 435 -10.65 5.00 21.14
N VAL A 436 -10.29 3.77 21.45
CA VAL A 436 -10.16 2.69 20.46
C VAL A 436 -11.56 2.18 20.15
N GLY A 437 -12.14 2.69 19.06
CA GLY A 437 -13.52 2.39 18.66
C GLY A 437 -13.63 1.12 17.80
N LYS A 438 -12.53 0.71 17.15
CA LYS A 438 -12.42 -0.53 16.40
C LYS A 438 -11.03 -1.12 16.57
N GLN A 439 -10.98 -2.44 16.75
CA GLN A 439 -9.75 -3.23 16.70
C GLN A 439 -10.10 -4.64 16.23
N ARG A 440 -9.48 -5.11 15.12
CA ARG A 440 -9.79 -6.44 14.56
C ARG A 440 -9.28 -7.58 15.44
N ASN A 441 -8.12 -7.39 16.07
CA ASN A 441 -7.39 -8.45 16.76
C ASN A 441 -7.22 -8.17 18.26
N GLY A 442 -8.10 -7.36 18.88
CA GLY A 442 -7.99 -7.02 20.28
C GLY A 442 -9.23 -6.30 20.83
N PRO A 443 -9.19 -5.88 22.10
CA PRO A 443 -10.30 -5.21 22.76
C PRO A 443 -10.45 -3.75 22.28
N ILE A 444 -11.64 -3.23 22.39
CA ILE A 444 -11.94 -1.78 22.28
C ILE A 444 -11.96 -1.16 23.68
N GLY A 445 -11.72 0.14 23.77
CA GLY A 445 -11.73 0.81 25.08
C GLY A 445 -11.21 2.24 24.98
N THR A 446 -10.99 2.85 26.14
CA THR A 446 -10.49 4.23 26.24
C THR A 446 -9.21 4.25 27.03
N VAL A 447 -8.16 4.83 26.44
CA VAL A 447 -6.88 5.09 27.08
C VAL A 447 -6.81 6.58 27.45
N LYS A 448 -6.41 6.88 28.67
CA LYS A 448 -6.17 8.24 29.13
C LYS A 448 -4.71 8.64 28.87
N LEU A 449 -4.51 9.82 28.36
CA LEU A 449 -3.20 10.44 28.16
C LEU A 449 -3.20 11.86 28.75
N THR A 450 -2.01 12.41 28.97
CA THR A 450 -1.84 13.83 29.35
C THR A 450 -1.35 14.60 28.12
N PHE A 451 -2.06 15.65 27.72
CA PHE A 451 -1.62 16.52 26.62
C PHE A 451 -1.01 17.82 27.18
N ARG A 452 0.25 18.05 26.82
CA ARG A 452 1.00 19.28 27.14
C ARG A 452 0.97 20.21 25.92
N GLY A 453 -0.01 21.11 25.88
CA GLY A 453 -0.26 21.99 24.73
C GLY A 453 0.93 22.86 24.34
N GLN A 454 1.67 23.40 25.33
CA GLN A 454 2.86 24.22 25.11
C GLN A 454 4.00 23.48 24.40
N HIS A 455 4.09 22.16 24.55
CA HIS A 455 5.10 21.32 23.89
C HIS A 455 4.52 20.52 22.72
N THR A 456 3.21 20.61 22.47
CA THR A 456 2.46 19.79 21.50
C THR A 456 2.73 18.29 21.70
N ARG A 457 2.77 17.84 22.97
CA ARG A 457 3.18 16.51 23.37
C ARG A 457 2.10 15.78 24.16
N PHE A 458 1.84 14.53 23.79
CA PHE A 458 1.12 13.56 24.61
C PHE A 458 2.12 12.80 25.50
N GLU A 459 1.70 12.51 26.72
CA GLU A 459 2.45 11.75 27.72
C GLU A 459 1.54 10.68 28.34
N ASN A 460 2.14 9.61 28.88
CA ASN A 460 1.40 8.63 29.65
C ASN A 460 0.70 9.31 30.83
N TYR A 461 -0.58 8.96 31.04
CA TYR A 461 -1.36 9.51 32.15
C TYR A 461 -0.89 8.88 33.46
N GLN A 462 -0.67 9.73 34.46
CA GLN A 462 -0.39 9.31 35.84
C GLN A 462 -1.56 9.71 36.70
N GLU A 463 -2.16 8.76 37.42
CA GLU A 463 -3.22 9.10 38.37
C GLU A 463 -2.68 10.01 39.50
N PRO A 464 -3.38 11.12 39.84
CA PRO A 464 -2.99 11.94 40.97
C PRO A 464 -3.02 11.10 42.25
N GLY A 465 -1.86 10.90 42.87
CA GLY A 465 -1.72 10.13 44.12
C GLY A 465 -1.00 8.79 44.03
N SER A 466 -0.64 8.29 42.83
CA SER A 466 0.22 7.12 42.66
C SER A 466 1.71 7.48 42.75
N TYR A 467 2.15 7.95 43.93
CA TYR A 467 3.57 7.97 44.26
C TYR A 467 3.92 6.61 44.88
N SER A 468 4.56 5.75 44.07
CA SER A 468 5.29 4.60 44.62
C SER A 468 6.77 4.80 44.37
#